data_6d3c67df15b712ada064dbb8b9ea51ab
#
_entry.id   6d3c67df15b712ada064dbb8b9ea51ab
#
_cell.length_a   1.000
_cell.length_b   1.000
_cell.length_c   1.000
_cell.angle_alpha   90.00
_cell.angle_beta   90.00
_cell.angle_gamma   90.00
#
_symmetry.space_group_name_H-M   'P 1'
#
loop_
_entity.id
_entity.type
_entity.pdbx_description
1 polymer ?
#
loop_
_entity_poly.entity_id
_entity_poly.type
_entity_poly.pdbx_seq_one_letter_code
_entity_poly.pdbx_strand_id
1 'polypeptide(L)'
;EGASVRLGNEYTFFLNVDGNVVYVEKGTTVGGRKTPFNYAILYEAAIESTLSDTLQVELFTSEGKWVVYETSDRVYINGDRFDVKNLFNAISNGDSRLEGLFTVSDGSIKVATKPTLIAYKLDSSGYLRDLDFARDGINKDDYISRDDASDSALYRASTKRLGKGYITDYTVIFAIKGEGNRKEDYSIVTASAFTDGESYKADLYDIEEGNEVSAIVAFDVTGTVGEEAGFFVVKSVSESRDEDDDTIYIFRGLQDGKETTITVSDDVYVTKLVPKAGNSKVYIDETVYAAETAPSSFIKNMKEYVIQYSVNARDEVDSIRIIYDPNDEDFYADAFSADIGKENSDLVISYGRVTDKRSGRLSISTMDGESEVTSVNVSGAKFTQINYDYAPSSRVRTASINDVKVDSSIVIVREYDGAVKDIVIINGEYNGK
;
A
#
# COMPACT_ATOMS: atom_id res chain seq x y z
N GLU A 1 -24.82 -25.89 -21.84
CA GLU A 1 -23.89 -27.02 -21.62
C GLU A 1 -23.27 -26.83 -20.25
N GLY A 2 -23.56 -27.72 -19.31
CA GLY A 2 -23.16 -27.58 -17.92
C GLY A 2 -21.68 -27.90 -17.74
N ALA A 3 -20.94 -26.99 -17.12
CA ALA A 3 -19.58 -27.26 -16.68
C ALA A 3 -19.60 -28.41 -15.66
N SER A 4 -18.87 -29.49 -15.94
CA SER A 4 -18.73 -30.60 -15.00
C SER A 4 -17.72 -30.21 -13.90
N VAL A 5 -18.21 -30.00 -12.68
CA VAL A 5 -17.39 -29.81 -11.49
C VAL A 5 -16.69 -31.13 -11.14
N ARG A 6 -15.36 -31.10 -11.03
CA ARG A 6 -14.54 -32.27 -10.64
C ARG A 6 -13.88 -32.03 -9.29
N LEU A 7 -13.91 -33.03 -8.43
CA LEU A 7 -13.24 -32.99 -7.14
C LEU A 7 -11.73 -32.78 -7.37
N GLY A 8 -11.13 -31.84 -6.58
CA GLY A 8 -9.72 -31.51 -6.68
C GLY A 8 -9.38 -30.35 -7.61
N ASN A 9 -10.39 -29.76 -8.28
CA ASN A 9 -10.23 -28.52 -9.03
C ASN A 9 -10.89 -27.35 -8.28
N GLU A 10 -10.37 -26.16 -8.49
CA GLU A 10 -10.95 -24.93 -7.98
C GLU A 10 -11.98 -24.38 -8.96
N TYR A 11 -13.07 -23.82 -8.43
CA TYR A 11 -14.13 -23.21 -9.20
C TYR A 11 -14.65 -21.96 -8.51
N THR A 12 -14.91 -20.92 -9.28
CA THR A 12 -15.67 -19.76 -8.84
C THR A 12 -17.14 -19.98 -9.14
N PHE A 13 -17.96 -19.93 -8.11
CA PHE A 13 -19.41 -20.08 -8.22
C PHE A 13 -20.08 -18.72 -8.17
N PHE A 14 -20.80 -18.36 -9.22
CA PHE A 14 -21.61 -17.15 -9.25
C PHE A 14 -23.04 -17.50 -8.82
N LEU A 15 -23.54 -16.79 -7.81
CA LEU A 15 -24.85 -17.02 -7.23
C LEU A 15 -25.83 -15.94 -7.68
N ASN A 16 -27.11 -16.31 -7.87
CA ASN A 16 -28.19 -15.33 -8.02
C ASN A 16 -28.62 -14.78 -6.65
N VAL A 17 -29.58 -13.86 -6.67
CA VAL A 17 -30.12 -13.24 -5.44
C VAL A 17 -30.75 -14.22 -4.46
N ASP A 18 -31.11 -15.42 -4.91
CA ASP A 18 -31.70 -16.48 -4.10
C ASP A 18 -30.64 -17.45 -3.58
N GLY A 19 -29.35 -17.22 -3.86
CA GLY A 19 -28.23 -18.07 -3.45
C GLY A 19 -28.03 -19.33 -4.32
N ASN A 20 -28.69 -19.45 -5.47
CA ASN A 20 -28.49 -20.57 -6.39
C ASN A 20 -27.33 -20.30 -7.34
N VAL A 21 -26.53 -21.35 -7.61
CA VAL A 21 -25.43 -21.28 -8.56
C VAL A 21 -26.00 -21.09 -9.98
N VAL A 22 -25.70 -19.95 -10.60
CA VAL A 22 -26.12 -19.62 -11.97
C VAL A 22 -25.03 -19.79 -13.01
N TYR A 23 -23.78 -19.71 -12.57
CA TYR A 23 -22.62 -19.91 -13.41
C TYR A 23 -21.47 -20.49 -12.60
N VAL A 24 -20.67 -21.34 -13.23
CA VAL A 24 -19.47 -21.93 -12.63
C VAL A 24 -18.32 -21.69 -13.59
N GLU A 25 -17.33 -20.97 -13.13
CA GLU A 25 -16.08 -20.78 -13.83
C GLU A 25 -15.04 -21.72 -13.22
N LYS A 26 -14.32 -22.44 -14.07
CA LYS A 26 -13.18 -23.21 -13.61
C LYS A 26 -12.10 -22.19 -13.26
N GLY A 27 -11.67 -22.19 -12.01
CA GLY A 27 -10.56 -21.36 -11.58
C GLY A 27 -9.38 -21.61 -12.54
N THR A 28 -8.90 -20.55 -13.15
CA THR A 28 -7.59 -20.58 -13.77
C THR A 28 -6.63 -20.71 -12.60
N THR A 29 -5.96 -21.87 -12.52
CA THR A 29 -4.86 -22.06 -11.58
C THR A 29 -3.83 -21.00 -11.89
N VAL A 30 -3.74 -19.98 -11.05
CA VAL A 30 -2.62 -19.06 -11.06
C VAL A 30 -1.41 -19.93 -10.72
N GLY A 31 -0.48 -20.12 -11.67
CA GLY A 31 0.75 -20.86 -11.47
C GLY A 31 0.64 -22.38 -11.42
N GLY A 32 -0.37 -23.02 -12.03
CA GLY A 32 -0.47 -24.49 -12.01
C GLY A 32 -0.70 -25.10 -10.62
N ARG A 33 -0.78 -24.30 -9.57
CA ARG A 33 -0.92 -24.72 -8.17
C ARG A 33 -2.37 -25.11 -7.85
N LYS A 34 -2.56 -26.28 -7.32
CA LYS A 34 -3.88 -26.86 -7.00
C LYS A 34 -4.61 -26.18 -5.84
N THR A 35 -3.98 -25.25 -5.13
CA THR A 35 -4.56 -24.49 -4.01
C THR A 35 -3.87 -23.13 -3.91
N PRO A 36 -4.61 -22.02 -3.69
CA PRO A 36 -4.01 -20.72 -3.49
C PRO A 36 -3.13 -20.74 -2.24
N PHE A 37 -1.88 -20.37 -2.41
CA PHE A 37 -0.99 -20.09 -1.31
C PHE A 37 -1.09 -18.60 -0.95
N ASN A 38 -0.93 -18.29 0.31
CA ASN A 38 -0.73 -16.94 0.76
C ASN A 38 0.79 -16.65 0.75
N TYR A 39 1.21 -15.56 0.11
CA TYR A 39 2.59 -15.10 0.20
C TYR A 39 2.82 -14.31 1.48
N ALA A 40 3.98 -14.46 2.07
CA ALA A 40 4.42 -13.67 3.21
C ALA A 40 5.96 -13.61 3.26
N ILE A 41 6.50 -12.62 3.97
CA ILE A 41 7.90 -12.62 4.37
C ILE A 41 8.00 -13.31 5.74
N LEU A 42 8.82 -14.35 5.82
CA LEU A 42 9.16 -15.00 7.08
C LEU A 42 10.23 -14.15 7.80
N TYR A 43 9.84 -13.59 8.94
CA TYR A 43 10.70 -12.71 9.71
C TYR A 43 11.43 -13.45 10.83
N GLU A 44 10.69 -14.25 11.60
CA GLU A 44 11.23 -14.99 12.72
C GLU A 44 10.57 -16.36 12.87
N ALA A 45 11.32 -17.31 13.40
CA ALA A 45 10.84 -18.63 13.73
C ALA A 45 11.42 -19.05 15.08
N ALA A 46 10.56 -19.56 15.97
CA ALA A 46 10.97 -20.01 17.29
C ALA A 46 10.26 -21.31 17.68
N ILE A 47 10.95 -22.17 18.41
CA ILE A 47 10.30 -23.28 19.12
C ILE A 47 10.22 -22.86 20.58
N GLU A 48 9.01 -22.71 21.08
CA GLU A 48 8.77 -22.44 22.50
C GLU A 48 9.15 -23.67 23.32
N SER A 49 10.21 -23.52 24.05
CA SER A 49 10.76 -24.38 25.10
C SER A 49 10.51 -25.90 25.07
N THR A 50 11.30 -26.66 25.80
CA THR A 50 11.24 -28.11 25.96
C THR A 50 9.90 -28.72 26.45
N LEU A 51 8.87 -27.90 26.64
CA LEU A 51 7.55 -28.29 27.11
C LEU A 51 6.41 -28.08 26.10
N SER A 52 6.61 -27.30 25.06
CA SER A 52 5.64 -27.17 23.95
C SER A 52 6.29 -27.68 22.66
N ASP A 53 5.60 -28.59 21.99
CA ASP A 53 6.03 -29.13 20.69
C ASP A 53 5.53 -28.21 19.53
N THR A 54 5.50 -26.90 19.74
CA THR A 54 4.93 -25.93 18.79
C THR A 54 6.04 -25.08 18.17
N LEU A 55 6.06 -24.96 16.87
CA LEU A 55 6.85 -23.97 16.14
C LEU A 55 5.98 -22.73 15.95
N GLN A 56 6.44 -21.61 16.42
CA GLN A 56 5.87 -20.31 16.13
C GLN A 56 6.65 -19.66 14.99
N VAL A 57 5.94 -19.04 14.07
CA VAL A 57 6.53 -18.26 12.98
C VAL A 57 5.89 -16.89 12.91
N GLU A 58 6.70 -15.88 12.81
CA GLU A 58 6.26 -14.50 12.59
C GLU A 58 6.38 -14.15 11.12
N LEU A 59 5.25 -13.78 10.54
CA LEU A 59 5.08 -13.48 9.12
C LEU A 59 4.63 -12.05 8.90
N PHE A 60 5.23 -11.39 7.92
CA PHE A 60 4.65 -10.20 7.30
C PHE A 60 3.82 -10.63 6.11
N THR A 61 2.51 -10.54 6.23
CA THR A 61 1.56 -11.10 5.26
C THR A 61 1.31 -10.16 4.07
N SER A 62 0.73 -10.70 3.00
CA SER A 62 0.27 -9.92 1.83
C SER A 62 -0.82 -8.87 2.15
N GLU A 63 -1.40 -8.93 3.36
CA GLU A 63 -2.33 -7.91 3.86
C GLU A 63 -1.61 -6.73 4.55
N GLY A 64 -0.28 -6.73 4.58
CA GLY A 64 0.52 -5.70 5.25
C GLY A 64 0.53 -5.80 6.78
N LYS A 65 0.32 -7.01 7.32
CA LYS A 65 0.22 -7.22 8.78
C LYS A 65 1.26 -8.20 9.28
N TRP A 66 1.76 -7.93 10.47
CA TRP A 66 2.54 -8.88 11.26
C TRP A 66 1.61 -9.85 11.96
N VAL A 67 1.82 -11.14 11.75
CA VAL A 67 1.03 -12.20 12.36
C VAL A 67 1.95 -13.32 12.84
N VAL A 68 1.75 -13.75 14.06
CA VAL A 68 2.40 -14.96 14.61
C VAL A 68 1.46 -16.14 14.40
N TYR A 69 1.91 -17.14 13.68
CA TYR A 69 1.21 -18.40 13.53
C TYR A 69 1.92 -19.51 14.28
N GLU A 70 1.13 -20.38 14.88
CA GLU A 70 1.60 -21.61 15.50
C GLU A 70 1.39 -22.78 14.53
N THR A 71 2.29 -23.76 14.58
CA THR A 71 2.08 -25.03 13.90
C THR A 71 1.32 -26.01 14.80
N SER A 72 0.62 -26.96 14.19
CA SER A 72 0.20 -28.18 14.88
C SER A 72 1.42 -29.09 15.14
N ASP A 73 1.21 -30.27 15.71
CA ASP A 73 2.27 -31.29 15.94
C ASP A 73 3.08 -31.63 14.68
N ARG A 74 2.61 -31.22 13.51
CA ARG A 74 3.16 -31.55 12.21
C ARG A 74 3.12 -30.34 11.28
N VAL A 75 4.21 -30.12 10.58
CA VAL A 75 4.33 -29.09 9.56
C VAL A 75 4.93 -29.70 8.28
N TYR A 76 4.48 -29.22 7.13
CA TYR A 76 5.10 -29.52 5.85
C TYR A 76 6.01 -28.36 5.48
N ILE A 77 7.27 -28.64 5.25
CA ILE A 77 8.28 -27.65 4.84
C ILE A 77 8.78 -28.07 3.47
N ASN A 78 8.52 -27.27 2.45
CA ASN A 78 8.82 -27.60 1.06
C ASN A 78 8.27 -28.97 0.63
N GLY A 79 7.04 -29.31 1.05
CA GLY A 79 6.40 -30.58 0.76
C GLY A 79 6.83 -31.75 1.66
N ASP A 80 7.93 -31.64 2.36
CA ASP A 80 8.41 -32.66 3.29
C ASP A 80 7.74 -32.53 4.66
N ARG A 81 7.23 -33.63 5.18
CA ARG A 81 6.58 -33.68 6.49
C ARG A 81 7.60 -33.78 7.63
N PHE A 82 7.43 -32.90 8.63
CA PHE A 82 8.19 -32.93 9.89
C PHE A 82 7.25 -33.02 11.09
N ASP A 83 7.63 -33.82 12.07
CA ASP A 83 7.05 -33.76 13.42
C ASP A 83 7.77 -32.64 14.17
N VAL A 84 7.05 -31.63 14.66
CA VAL A 84 7.63 -30.40 15.21
C VAL A 84 8.55 -30.64 16.39
N LYS A 85 8.20 -31.62 17.27
CA LYS A 85 9.06 -32.07 18.38
C LYS A 85 10.46 -32.54 17.98
N ASN A 86 10.62 -32.98 16.72
CA ASN A 86 11.89 -33.45 16.18
C ASN A 86 12.60 -32.41 15.31
N LEU A 87 11.93 -31.28 14.99
CA LEU A 87 12.40 -30.28 14.05
C LEU A 87 13.71 -29.63 14.50
N PHE A 88 13.81 -29.28 15.79
CA PHE A 88 15.03 -28.72 16.36
C PHE A 88 16.23 -29.65 16.17
N ASN A 89 16.04 -30.94 16.45
CA ASN A 89 17.10 -31.94 16.25
C ASN A 89 17.44 -32.16 14.77
N ALA A 90 16.45 -32.13 13.89
CA ALA A 90 16.65 -32.27 12.45
C ALA A 90 17.52 -31.11 11.92
N ILE A 91 17.22 -29.87 12.31
CA ILE A 91 18.02 -28.69 11.92
C ILE A 91 19.41 -28.76 12.53
N SER A 92 19.52 -29.07 13.83
CA SER A 92 20.83 -29.18 14.53
C SER A 92 21.73 -30.24 13.97
N ASN A 93 21.17 -31.35 13.47
CA ASN A 93 21.91 -32.44 12.86
C ASN A 93 22.20 -32.28 11.36
N GLY A 94 21.80 -31.13 10.77
CA GLY A 94 22.03 -30.80 9.38
C GLY A 94 21.18 -31.64 8.41
N ASP A 95 19.88 -31.82 8.69
CA ASP A 95 18.97 -32.47 7.75
C ASP A 95 18.97 -31.68 6.42
N SER A 96 19.39 -32.33 5.35
CA SER A 96 19.59 -31.70 4.04
C SER A 96 18.31 -31.07 3.45
N ARG A 97 17.12 -31.50 3.91
CA ARG A 97 15.83 -30.92 3.50
C ARG A 97 15.59 -29.53 4.10
N LEU A 98 16.28 -29.21 5.21
CA LEU A 98 16.18 -27.96 5.96
C LEU A 98 17.41 -27.07 5.81
N GLU A 99 18.41 -27.55 5.07
CA GLU A 99 19.66 -26.82 4.85
C GLU A 99 19.41 -25.45 4.18
N GLY A 100 19.98 -24.38 4.73
CA GLY A 100 19.82 -23.02 4.23
C GLY A 100 18.49 -22.36 4.56
N LEU A 101 17.53 -23.06 5.19
CA LEU A 101 16.23 -22.50 5.57
C LEU A 101 16.25 -21.97 7.01
N PHE A 102 16.84 -22.77 7.89
CA PHE A 102 16.94 -22.46 9.31
C PHE A 102 18.35 -22.67 9.82
N THR A 103 18.68 -21.94 10.88
CA THR A 103 19.90 -22.14 11.67
C THR A 103 19.52 -22.31 13.14
N VAL A 104 20.43 -22.89 13.93
CA VAL A 104 20.29 -22.95 15.38
C VAL A 104 21.34 -22.04 16.00
N SER A 105 20.90 -21.08 16.81
CA SER A 105 21.76 -20.20 17.58
C SER A 105 21.19 -20.03 18.97
N ASP A 106 22.04 -20.14 19.99
CA ASP A 106 21.67 -19.95 21.40
C ASP A 106 20.49 -20.82 21.87
N GLY A 107 20.40 -22.04 21.33
CA GLY A 107 19.32 -22.98 21.67
C GLY A 107 17.98 -22.66 21.04
N SER A 108 17.93 -21.74 20.07
CA SER A 108 16.74 -21.33 19.32
C SER A 108 16.90 -21.55 17.84
N ILE A 109 15.80 -21.85 17.14
CA ILE A 109 15.74 -21.86 15.70
C ILE A 109 15.66 -20.40 15.20
N LYS A 110 16.43 -20.09 14.16
CA LYS A 110 16.38 -18.80 13.45
C LYS A 110 16.24 -19.02 11.96
N VAL A 111 15.63 -18.08 11.27
CA VAL A 111 15.60 -18.03 9.81
C VAL A 111 17.03 -17.79 9.30
N ALA A 112 17.47 -18.59 8.32
CA ALA A 112 18.87 -18.56 7.85
C ALA A 112 19.18 -17.28 7.05
N THR A 113 18.20 -16.76 6.32
CA THR A 113 18.37 -15.59 5.45
C THR A 113 17.18 -14.65 5.64
N LYS A 114 17.44 -13.35 5.69
CA LYS A 114 16.40 -12.31 5.71
C LYS A 114 16.67 -11.32 4.57
N PRO A 115 15.61 -10.80 3.92
CA PRO A 115 14.22 -11.26 3.97
C PRO A 115 14.01 -12.57 3.21
N THR A 116 13.10 -13.43 3.65
CA THR A 116 12.78 -14.69 2.98
C THR A 116 11.32 -14.74 2.60
N LEU A 117 11.02 -14.75 1.29
CA LEU A 117 9.65 -14.96 0.80
C LEU A 117 9.28 -16.43 0.96
N ILE A 118 8.09 -16.66 1.48
CA ILE A 118 7.46 -17.97 1.59
C ILE A 118 6.05 -17.94 1.01
N ALA A 119 5.56 -19.13 0.64
CA ALA A 119 4.12 -19.37 0.57
C ALA A 119 3.70 -20.23 1.75
N TYR A 120 2.51 -19.98 2.29
CA TYR A 120 2.02 -20.72 3.45
C TYR A 120 0.56 -21.10 3.32
N LYS A 121 0.17 -22.14 4.06
CA LYS A 121 -1.22 -22.53 4.24
C LYS A 121 -1.53 -22.76 5.69
N LEU A 122 -2.74 -22.38 6.06
CA LEU A 122 -3.32 -22.72 7.35
C LEU A 122 -4.23 -23.95 7.22
N ASP A 123 -4.36 -24.69 8.28
CA ASP A 123 -5.40 -25.71 8.38
C ASP A 123 -6.76 -25.07 8.75
N SER A 124 -7.81 -25.88 8.85
CA SER A 124 -9.15 -25.41 9.19
C SER A 124 -9.29 -24.83 10.60
N SER A 125 -8.31 -25.04 11.45
CA SER A 125 -8.23 -24.52 12.83
C SER A 125 -7.38 -23.25 12.95
N GLY A 126 -6.77 -22.81 11.83
CA GLY A 126 -5.91 -21.63 11.77
C GLY A 126 -4.44 -21.88 12.13
N TYR A 127 -4.06 -23.14 12.34
CA TYR A 127 -2.66 -23.50 12.54
C TYR A 127 -1.90 -23.54 11.21
N LEU A 128 -0.63 -23.14 11.25
CA LEU A 128 0.26 -23.24 10.09
C LEU A 128 0.54 -24.70 9.75
N ARG A 129 0.17 -25.08 8.52
CA ARG A 129 0.30 -26.44 8.03
C ARG A 129 1.44 -26.60 7.02
N ASP A 130 1.52 -25.71 6.05
CA ASP A 130 2.50 -25.78 4.96
C ASP A 130 3.34 -24.49 4.94
N LEU A 131 4.65 -24.63 4.78
CA LEU A 131 5.65 -23.59 4.62
C LEU A 131 6.52 -23.92 3.41
N ASP A 132 6.36 -23.18 2.32
CA ASP A 132 7.13 -23.36 1.11
C ASP A 132 8.08 -22.17 0.91
N PHE A 133 9.36 -22.44 0.99
CA PHE A 133 10.42 -21.45 0.76
C PHE A 133 10.70 -21.30 -0.72
N ALA A 134 10.98 -20.07 -1.14
CA ALA A 134 11.35 -19.79 -2.51
C ALA A 134 12.69 -20.43 -2.87
N ARG A 135 12.81 -21.00 -4.07
CA ARG A 135 14.01 -21.63 -4.60
C ARG A 135 14.33 -21.14 -6.01
N ASP A 136 15.62 -21.03 -6.30
CA ASP A 136 16.07 -20.63 -7.63
C ASP A 136 15.85 -21.74 -8.66
N GLY A 137 15.18 -21.41 -9.77
CA GLY A 137 15.13 -22.20 -10.99
C GLY A 137 14.51 -23.60 -10.90
N ILE A 138 13.62 -23.86 -9.93
CA ILE A 138 13.01 -25.17 -9.73
C ILE A 138 11.61 -25.23 -10.36
N ASN A 139 11.22 -26.46 -10.74
CA ASN A 139 9.97 -26.81 -11.38
C ASN A 139 8.77 -26.28 -10.56
N LYS A 140 7.92 -25.48 -11.20
CA LYS A 140 6.86 -24.67 -10.60
C LYS A 140 5.68 -25.44 -9.96
N ASP A 141 5.68 -26.76 -10.09
CA ASP A 141 4.51 -27.54 -9.67
C ASP A 141 4.38 -27.74 -8.15
N ASP A 142 5.49 -27.62 -7.40
CA ASP A 142 5.53 -27.97 -5.98
C ASP A 142 6.11 -26.86 -5.05
N TYR A 143 6.75 -25.80 -5.59
CA TYR A 143 7.46 -24.78 -4.81
C TYR A 143 7.31 -23.39 -5.37
N ILE A 144 7.56 -22.35 -4.55
CA ILE A 144 7.74 -20.98 -5.03
C ILE A 144 9.05 -20.91 -5.82
N SER A 145 9.00 -20.44 -7.05
CA SER A 145 10.18 -20.20 -7.87
C SER A 145 10.61 -18.74 -7.78
N ARG A 146 11.89 -18.49 -7.41
CA ARG A 146 12.50 -17.19 -7.64
C ARG A 146 13.03 -17.18 -9.07
N ASP A 147 12.27 -16.56 -9.97
CA ASP A 147 12.52 -16.62 -11.41
C ASP A 147 13.47 -15.53 -11.90
N ASP A 148 13.59 -14.43 -11.17
CA ASP A 148 14.52 -13.35 -11.44
C ASP A 148 14.98 -12.70 -10.13
N ALA A 149 16.28 -12.53 -9.97
CA ALA A 149 16.89 -11.75 -8.91
C ALA A 149 17.75 -10.68 -9.58
N SER A 150 17.37 -9.42 -9.46
CA SER A 150 18.02 -8.33 -10.18
C SER A 150 18.39 -7.20 -9.22
N ASP A 151 19.64 -6.76 -9.27
CA ASP A 151 20.09 -5.55 -8.58
C ASP A 151 19.67 -4.27 -9.34
N SER A 152 19.07 -4.40 -10.52
CA SER A 152 18.71 -3.27 -11.39
C SER A 152 17.55 -3.63 -12.35
N ALA A 153 16.41 -4.01 -11.79
CA ALA A 153 15.19 -4.25 -12.55
C ALA A 153 14.58 -2.92 -12.99
N LEU A 154 14.59 -2.66 -14.29
CA LEU A 154 14.04 -1.41 -14.86
C LEU A 154 12.51 -1.47 -14.85
N TYR A 155 11.86 -0.42 -14.28
CA TYR A 155 10.41 -0.27 -14.33
C TYR A 155 9.95 0.51 -15.57
N ARG A 156 8.86 0.05 -16.18
CA ARG A 156 8.15 0.68 -17.30
C ARG A 156 6.67 0.80 -16.99
N ALA A 157 6.23 2.00 -16.64
CA ALA A 157 4.85 2.27 -16.21
C ALA A 157 3.84 1.98 -17.34
N SER A 158 4.14 2.36 -18.57
CA SER A 158 3.25 2.16 -19.74
C SER A 158 2.87 0.69 -20.00
N THR A 159 3.69 -0.25 -19.52
CA THR A 159 3.44 -1.70 -19.64
C THR A 159 3.31 -2.38 -18.30
N LYS A 160 3.34 -1.65 -17.18
CA LYS A 160 3.40 -2.17 -15.81
C LYS A 160 4.45 -3.28 -15.65
N ARG A 161 5.65 -3.08 -16.23
CA ARG A 161 6.70 -4.10 -16.28
C ARG A 161 7.88 -3.72 -15.40
N LEU A 162 8.30 -4.65 -14.53
CA LEU A 162 9.52 -4.56 -13.74
C LEU A 162 10.48 -5.68 -14.17
N GLY A 163 11.65 -5.33 -14.72
CA GLY A 163 12.58 -6.31 -15.26
C GLY A 163 11.93 -7.22 -16.29
N LYS A 164 11.86 -8.53 -16.00
CA LYS A 164 11.24 -9.53 -16.89
C LYS A 164 9.74 -9.69 -16.68
N GLY A 165 9.21 -9.23 -15.54
CA GLY A 165 7.85 -9.53 -15.11
C GLY A 165 6.85 -8.41 -15.36
N TYR A 166 5.59 -8.78 -15.64
CA TYR A 166 4.45 -7.87 -15.66
C TYR A 166 3.75 -7.86 -14.30
N ILE A 167 3.52 -6.66 -13.79
CA ILE A 167 2.76 -6.43 -12.56
C ILE A 167 1.28 -6.38 -12.93
N THR A 168 0.48 -7.23 -12.31
CA THR A 168 -0.98 -7.27 -12.44
C THR A 168 -1.64 -6.81 -11.13
N ASP A 169 -2.97 -6.69 -11.14
CA ASP A 169 -3.73 -6.36 -9.93
C ASP A 169 -3.70 -7.49 -8.87
N TYR A 170 -3.19 -8.68 -9.24
CA TYR A 170 -3.01 -9.82 -8.33
C TYR A 170 -1.57 -9.98 -7.84
N THR A 171 -0.64 -9.18 -8.34
CA THR A 171 0.76 -9.22 -7.92
C THR A 171 0.89 -8.64 -6.51
N VAL A 172 1.43 -9.42 -5.58
CA VAL A 172 1.77 -8.92 -4.24
C VAL A 172 3.17 -8.34 -4.27
N ILE A 173 3.32 -7.09 -3.84
CA ILE A 173 4.62 -6.40 -3.81
C ILE A 173 4.99 -6.09 -2.37
N PHE A 174 5.98 -6.82 -1.87
CA PHE A 174 6.61 -6.54 -0.59
C PHE A 174 7.75 -5.55 -0.81
N ALA A 175 7.61 -4.35 -0.27
CA ALA A 175 8.68 -3.35 -0.26
C ALA A 175 9.45 -3.42 1.06
N ILE A 176 10.78 -3.42 0.95
CA ILE A 176 11.67 -3.55 2.10
C ILE A 176 12.68 -2.40 2.08
N LYS A 177 12.78 -1.68 3.19
CA LYS A 177 13.72 -0.58 3.37
C LYS A 177 15.05 -1.15 3.89
N GLY A 178 16.15 -0.80 3.24
CA GLY A 178 17.48 -1.26 3.63
C GLY A 178 17.61 -2.78 3.61
N GLU A 179 18.05 -3.35 4.72
CA GLU A 179 18.25 -4.79 4.88
C GLU A 179 17.02 -5.52 5.49
N GLY A 180 15.97 -4.78 5.85
CA GLY A 180 14.78 -5.36 6.48
C GLY A 180 15.03 -5.92 7.87
N ASN A 181 15.84 -5.25 8.66
CA ASN A 181 16.21 -5.72 10.00
C ASN A 181 15.15 -5.39 11.05
N ARG A 182 14.31 -4.37 10.79
CA ARG A 182 13.25 -3.89 11.68
C ARG A 182 11.89 -4.14 11.04
N LYS A 183 10.85 -4.26 11.87
CA LYS A 183 9.46 -4.51 11.37
C LYS A 183 8.92 -3.34 10.56
N GLU A 184 9.28 -2.12 10.90
CA GLU A 184 8.92 -0.90 10.18
C GLU A 184 9.57 -0.79 8.80
N ASP A 185 10.59 -1.60 8.51
CA ASP A 185 11.23 -1.62 7.19
C ASP A 185 10.35 -2.29 6.11
N TYR A 186 9.21 -2.88 6.49
CA TYR A 186 8.36 -3.65 5.58
C TYR A 186 7.05 -2.91 5.27
N SER A 187 6.64 -2.95 4.02
CA SER A 187 5.33 -2.45 3.57
C SER A 187 4.81 -3.25 2.38
N ILE A 188 3.49 -3.18 2.14
CA ILE A 188 2.87 -3.65 0.90
C ILE A 188 2.63 -2.43 0.03
N VAL A 189 3.08 -2.50 -1.20
CA VAL A 189 2.93 -1.41 -2.17
C VAL A 189 2.26 -1.89 -3.46
N THR A 190 1.84 -0.95 -4.27
CA THR A 190 1.30 -1.21 -5.62
C THR A 190 2.34 -0.83 -6.69
N ALA A 191 2.04 -1.09 -7.96
CA ALA A 191 2.90 -0.69 -9.06
C ALA A 191 3.18 0.82 -9.11
N SER A 192 2.33 1.63 -8.50
CA SER A 192 2.50 3.09 -8.42
C SER A 192 3.67 3.52 -7.52
N ALA A 193 4.21 2.60 -6.73
CA ALA A 193 5.42 2.82 -5.94
C ALA A 193 6.70 2.92 -6.79
N PHE A 194 6.65 2.43 -8.02
CA PHE A 194 7.80 2.48 -8.94
C PHE A 194 7.72 3.70 -9.86
N THR A 195 8.82 4.40 -10.03
CA THR A 195 8.95 5.52 -10.97
C THR A 195 9.33 5.03 -12.35
N ASP A 196 8.62 5.50 -13.40
CA ASP A 196 8.92 5.11 -14.79
C ASP A 196 10.35 5.46 -15.19
N GLY A 197 11.06 4.49 -15.74
CA GLY A 197 12.44 4.63 -16.19
C GLY A 197 13.50 4.42 -15.08
N GLU A 198 13.10 4.26 -13.83
CA GLU A 198 14.02 3.97 -12.74
C GLU A 198 14.27 2.46 -12.60
N SER A 199 15.39 2.12 -11.97
CA SER A 199 15.81 0.73 -11.73
C SER A 199 15.82 0.42 -10.25
N TYR A 200 15.30 -0.76 -9.89
CA TYR A 200 15.16 -1.19 -8.50
C TYR A 200 15.84 -2.55 -8.29
N LYS A 201 16.39 -2.76 -7.11
CA LYS A 201 16.73 -4.09 -6.68
C LYS A 201 15.45 -4.83 -6.37
N ALA A 202 15.21 -5.95 -7.06
CA ALA A 202 13.98 -6.71 -6.90
C ALA A 202 14.16 -8.19 -7.22
N ASP A 203 13.49 -9.03 -6.43
CA ASP A 203 13.31 -10.45 -6.69
C ASP A 203 11.89 -10.71 -7.15
N LEU A 204 11.74 -11.41 -8.27
CA LEU A 204 10.46 -11.73 -8.90
C LEU A 204 10.17 -13.22 -8.74
N TYR A 205 8.97 -13.54 -8.29
CA TYR A 205 8.58 -14.90 -7.94
C TYR A 205 7.37 -15.36 -8.72
N ASP A 206 7.41 -16.65 -9.08
CA ASP A 206 6.34 -17.35 -9.79
C ASP A 206 5.90 -16.59 -11.05
N ILE A 207 6.85 -16.37 -11.97
CA ILE A 207 6.56 -15.76 -13.27
C ILE A 207 5.84 -16.81 -14.15
N GLU A 208 4.60 -16.49 -14.52
CA GLU A 208 3.69 -17.32 -15.29
C GLU A 208 3.95 -17.26 -16.80
N GLU A 209 3.22 -18.11 -17.58
CA GLU A 209 3.10 -17.91 -19.02
C GLU A 209 2.52 -16.51 -19.30
N GLY A 210 3.20 -15.71 -20.13
CA GLY A 210 2.86 -14.28 -20.35
C GLY A 210 3.72 -13.33 -19.54
N ASN A 211 4.63 -13.82 -18.71
CA ASN A 211 5.50 -13.08 -17.80
C ASN A 211 4.76 -12.33 -16.67
N GLU A 212 3.57 -12.73 -16.30
CA GLU A 212 2.88 -12.20 -15.13
C GLU A 212 3.57 -12.69 -13.86
N VAL A 213 3.78 -11.79 -12.88
CA VAL A 213 4.48 -12.06 -11.62
C VAL A 213 3.47 -12.23 -10.50
N SER A 214 3.57 -13.29 -9.72
CA SER A 214 2.69 -13.51 -8.58
C SER A 214 3.11 -12.74 -7.33
N ALA A 215 4.42 -12.68 -7.05
CA ALA A 215 4.95 -11.89 -5.93
C ALA A 215 6.29 -11.22 -6.30
N ILE A 216 6.52 -10.05 -5.72
CA ILE A 216 7.76 -9.27 -5.85
C ILE A 216 8.24 -8.94 -4.44
N VAL A 217 9.55 -9.08 -4.22
CA VAL A 217 10.25 -8.45 -3.09
C VAL A 217 11.13 -7.35 -3.69
N ALA A 218 10.80 -6.10 -3.41
CA ALA A 218 11.50 -4.94 -3.94
C ALA A 218 12.17 -4.18 -2.79
N PHE A 219 13.41 -3.75 -3.01
CA PHE A 219 14.23 -3.09 -2.00
C PHE A 219 14.32 -1.60 -2.27
N ASP A 220 14.30 -0.82 -1.18
CA ASP A 220 14.43 0.63 -1.19
C ASP A 220 13.43 1.33 -2.13
N VAL A 221 12.25 0.73 -2.28
CA VAL A 221 11.12 1.38 -2.93
C VAL A 221 10.54 2.35 -1.91
N THR A 222 11.09 3.56 -1.90
CA THR A 222 10.77 4.55 -0.87
C THR A 222 9.81 5.61 -1.35
N GLY A 223 8.90 6.00 -0.45
CA GLY A 223 8.27 7.31 -0.48
C GLY A 223 7.16 7.51 -1.49
N THR A 224 6.54 6.46 -1.98
CA THR A 224 5.39 6.60 -2.88
C THR A 224 4.10 6.27 -2.17
N VAL A 225 3.28 7.29 -2.04
CA VAL A 225 1.89 7.14 -1.62
C VAL A 225 1.09 6.54 -2.77
N GLY A 226 0.34 5.47 -2.52
CA GLY A 226 -0.55 4.84 -3.50
C GLY A 226 -1.54 5.85 -4.09
N GLU A 227 -1.90 5.67 -5.36
CA GLU A 227 -2.82 6.57 -6.06
C GLU A 227 -4.26 6.41 -5.57
N GLU A 228 -4.59 5.22 -5.08
CA GLU A 228 -5.85 4.87 -4.44
C GLU A 228 -6.04 5.55 -3.10
N ALA A 229 -4.96 6.02 -2.44
CA ALA A 229 -5.03 6.66 -1.14
C ALA A 229 -6.01 7.86 -1.15
N GLY A 230 -6.95 7.86 -0.21
CA GLY A 230 -7.90 8.93 -0.02
C GLY A 230 -7.26 10.20 0.54
N PHE A 231 -7.97 11.32 0.45
CA PHE A 231 -7.53 12.53 1.11
C PHE A 231 -7.71 12.43 2.62
N PHE A 232 -6.65 12.80 3.36
CA PHE A 232 -6.70 13.06 4.78
C PHE A 232 -6.51 14.55 5.02
N VAL A 233 -7.48 15.19 5.66
CA VAL A 233 -7.41 16.62 5.99
C VAL A 233 -7.02 16.77 7.45
N VAL A 234 -5.84 17.31 7.70
CA VAL A 234 -5.24 17.40 9.03
C VAL A 234 -5.96 18.46 9.87
N LYS A 235 -6.52 18.07 11.01
CA LYS A 235 -7.20 18.96 11.96
C LYS A 235 -6.29 19.40 13.11
N SER A 236 -5.46 18.51 13.59
CA SER A 236 -4.46 18.79 14.63
C SER A 236 -3.34 17.79 14.60
N VAL A 237 -2.17 18.23 15.07
CA VAL A 237 -0.98 17.41 15.24
C VAL A 237 -0.53 17.50 16.70
N SER A 238 -0.13 16.37 17.28
CA SER A 238 0.51 16.28 18.60
C SER A 238 1.68 15.31 18.55
N GLU A 239 2.71 15.57 19.32
CA GLU A 239 3.87 14.69 19.48
C GLU A 239 3.60 13.68 20.59
N SER A 240 4.11 12.46 20.44
CA SER A 240 4.05 11.38 21.39
C SER A 240 5.34 10.55 21.31
N ARG A 241 5.40 9.48 22.07
CA ARG A 241 6.41 8.45 21.99
C ARG A 241 5.76 7.11 21.80
N ASP A 242 6.39 6.25 21.05
CA ASP A 242 5.98 4.86 20.89
C ASP A 242 6.51 3.95 22.02
N GLU A 243 6.37 2.65 21.88
CA GLU A 243 6.81 1.66 22.87
C GLU A 243 8.35 1.54 22.95
N ASP A 244 9.05 1.91 21.89
CA ASP A 244 10.51 1.88 21.76
C ASP A 244 11.17 3.21 22.19
N ASP A 245 10.36 4.18 22.71
CA ASP A 245 10.75 5.56 23.07
C ASP A 245 11.13 6.44 21.86
N ASP A 246 10.78 6.01 20.65
CA ASP A 246 10.96 6.82 19.44
C ASP A 246 9.89 7.91 19.34
N THR A 247 10.23 9.02 18.72
CA THR A 247 9.28 10.12 18.53
C THR A 247 8.30 9.78 17.44
N ILE A 248 7.01 9.89 17.76
CA ILE A 248 5.92 9.76 16.80
C ILE A 248 5.02 11.00 16.83
N TYR A 249 4.28 11.22 15.75
CA TYR A 249 3.30 12.31 15.67
C TYR A 249 1.91 11.71 15.47
N ILE A 250 0.96 12.20 16.25
CA ILE A 250 -0.45 11.80 16.17
C ILE A 250 -1.20 12.88 15.39
N PHE A 251 -1.62 12.54 14.16
CA PHE A 251 -2.47 13.39 13.35
C PHE A 251 -3.92 13.02 13.56
N ARG A 252 -4.74 13.98 13.94
CA ARG A 252 -6.20 13.83 13.95
C ARG A 252 -6.76 14.64 12.80
N GLY A 253 -7.67 14.06 12.05
CA GLY A 253 -8.22 14.70 10.87
C GLY A 253 -9.46 14.03 10.35
N LEU A 254 -9.78 14.31 9.09
CA LEU A 254 -10.92 13.73 8.39
C LEU A 254 -10.44 12.96 7.16
N GLN A 255 -10.93 11.73 7.05
CA GLN A 255 -10.76 10.86 5.88
C GLN A 255 -12.12 10.21 5.58
N ASP A 256 -12.50 10.15 4.30
CA ASP A 256 -13.80 9.60 3.86
C ASP A 256 -15.02 10.17 4.61
N GLY A 257 -14.93 11.44 5.03
CA GLY A 257 -15.99 12.12 5.80
C GLY A 257 -16.10 11.67 7.26
N LYS A 258 -15.09 10.98 7.81
CA LYS A 258 -15.05 10.52 9.21
C LYS A 258 -13.83 11.07 9.93
N GLU A 259 -13.98 11.32 11.24
CA GLU A 259 -12.84 11.63 12.07
C GLU A 259 -11.95 10.37 12.19
N THR A 260 -10.67 10.55 11.89
CA THR A 260 -9.66 9.48 11.88
C THR A 260 -8.41 10.00 12.58
N THR A 261 -7.71 9.09 13.24
CA THR A 261 -6.40 9.35 13.85
C THR A 261 -5.39 8.44 13.18
N ILE A 262 -4.27 9.01 12.77
CA ILE A 262 -3.14 8.28 12.20
C ILE A 262 -1.89 8.60 13.01
N THR A 263 -1.00 7.61 13.12
CA THR A 263 0.33 7.77 13.70
C THR A 263 1.33 8.00 12.58
N VAL A 264 2.17 9.01 12.71
CA VAL A 264 3.20 9.37 11.72
C VAL A 264 4.57 9.16 12.34
N SER A 265 5.41 8.40 11.67
CA SER A 265 6.81 8.17 12.05
C SER A 265 7.62 9.46 11.98
N ASP A 266 8.66 9.59 12.77
CA ASP A 266 9.60 10.73 12.69
C ASP A 266 10.53 10.64 11.47
N ASP A 267 10.68 9.46 10.88
CA ASP A 267 11.45 9.22 9.67
C ASP A 267 10.60 9.27 8.38
N VAL A 268 9.44 9.93 8.45
CA VAL A 268 8.49 10.03 7.34
C VAL A 268 9.09 10.67 6.08
N TYR A 269 8.83 10.04 4.94
CA TYR A 269 9.17 10.56 3.62
C TYR A 269 8.08 11.53 3.14
N VAL A 270 8.43 12.73 2.72
CA VAL A 270 7.46 13.74 2.31
C VAL A 270 7.66 14.15 0.87
N THR A 271 6.64 13.99 0.07
CA THR A 271 6.55 14.49 -1.31
C THR A 271 5.48 15.55 -1.44
N LYS A 272 5.52 16.30 -2.54
CA LYS A 272 4.50 17.26 -2.95
C LYS A 272 4.19 17.05 -4.43
N LEU A 273 2.92 17.09 -4.79
CA LEU A 273 2.53 17.13 -6.21
C LEU A 273 2.87 18.50 -6.78
N VAL A 274 3.68 18.50 -7.82
CA VAL A 274 4.04 19.72 -8.55
C VAL A 274 3.78 19.54 -10.06
N PRO A 275 3.45 20.61 -10.80
CA PRO A 275 3.35 20.53 -12.24
C PRO A 275 4.67 20.13 -12.89
N LYS A 276 4.61 19.22 -13.83
CA LYS A 276 5.79 18.81 -14.61
C LYS A 276 6.32 19.98 -15.45
N ALA A 277 7.61 20.23 -15.39
CA ALA A 277 8.24 21.28 -16.21
C ALA A 277 7.91 21.10 -17.70
N GLY A 278 7.34 22.13 -18.33
CA GLY A 278 6.93 22.11 -19.74
C GLY A 278 5.59 21.42 -20.03
N ASN A 279 4.90 20.87 -19.03
CA ASN A 279 3.55 20.31 -19.18
C ASN A 279 2.72 20.52 -17.90
N SER A 280 2.04 21.65 -17.83
CA SER A 280 1.20 22.01 -16.67
C SER A 280 -0.04 21.14 -16.48
N LYS A 281 -0.32 20.21 -17.39
CA LYS A 281 -1.43 19.24 -17.27
C LYS A 281 -1.00 17.90 -16.66
N VAL A 282 0.24 17.77 -16.23
CA VAL A 282 0.79 16.56 -15.66
C VAL A 282 1.49 16.90 -14.34
N TYR A 283 1.15 16.16 -13.28
CA TYR A 283 1.86 16.22 -12.02
C TYR A 283 2.94 15.16 -11.92
N ILE A 284 3.97 15.51 -11.17
CA ILE A 284 4.98 14.58 -10.66
C ILE A 284 5.08 14.73 -9.14
N ASP A 285 5.53 13.68 -8.48
CA ASP A 285 5.92 13.76 -7.07
C ASP A 285 7.31 14.39 -6.96
N GLU A 286 7.43 15.50 -6.27
CA GLU A 286 8.71 16.13 -5.93
C GLU A 286 9.02 15.87 -4.45
N THR A 287 10.23 15.40 -4.15
CA THR A 287 10.66 15.16 -2.79
C THR A 287 10.86 16.48 -2.05
N VAL A 288 10.12 16.67 -0.95
CA VAL A 288 10.28 17.77 -0.02
C VAL A 288 11.28 17.39 1.07
N TYR A 289 11.10 16.21 1.67
CA TYR A 289 11.99 15.63 2.66
C TYR A 289 12.14 14.13 2.41
N ALA A 290 13.39 13.66 2.32
CA ALA A 290 13.68 12.23 2.36
C ALA A 290 13.44 11.70 3.79
N ALA A 291 13.34 10.39 3.93
CA ALA A 291 13.23 9.75 5.24
C ALA A 291 14.31 10.27 6.20
N GLU A 292 13.96 10.40 7.47
CA GLU A 292 14.83 10.92 8.55
C GLU A 292 15.27 12.39 8.41
N THR A 293 14.81 13.11 7.37
CA THR A 293 15.22 14.49 7.12
C THR A 293 14.12 15.53 7.37
N ALA A 294 12.86 15.08 7.53
CA ALA A 294 11.76 16.00 7.82
C ALA A 294 11.90 16.62 9.21
N PRO A 295 12.04 17.96 9.32
CA PRO A 295 12.17 18.58 10.63
C PRO A 295 10.90 18.38 11.47
N SER A 296 11.04 18.07 12.75
CA SER A 296 9.93 17.96 13.71
C SER A 296 9.01 19.20 13.69
N SER A 297 9.59 20.39 13.49
CA SER A 297 8.82 21.62 13.36
C SER A 297 7.94 21.66 12.12
N PHE A 298 8.38 21.05 11.01
CA PHE A 298 7.58 20.95 9.79
C PHE A 298 6.37 20.05 10.03
N ILE A 299 6.60 18.83 10.56
CA ILE A 299 5.53 17.85 10.82
C ILE A 299 4.49 18.43 11.80
N LYS A 300 4.93 19.07 12.87
CA LYS A 300 4.04 19.72 13.88
C LYS A 300 3.17 20.82 13.29
N ASN A 301 3.61 21.46 12.22
CA ASN A 301 2.91 22.58 11.57
C ASN A 301 1.99 22.14 10.43
N MET A 302 1.81 20.84 10.18
CA MET A 302 0.97 20.31 9.09
C MET A 302 -0.54 20.41 9.35
N LYS A 303 -0.96 21.29 10.23
CA LYS A 303 -2.39 21.55 10.45
C LYS A 303 -3.03 22.20 9.22
N GLU A 304 -4.24 21.75 8.86
CA GLU A 304 -5.02 22.22 7.70
C GLU A 304 -4.43 21.80 6.35
N TYR A 305 -3.37 20.97 6.33
CA TYR A 305 -2.89 20.33 5.12
C TYR A 305 -3.90 19.29 4.61
N VAL A 306 -3.96 19.13 3.29
CA VAL A 306 -4.57 17.97 2.65
C VAL A 306 -3.45 17.07 2.18
N ILE A 307 -3.47 15.83 2.64
CA ILE A 307 -2.43 14.86 2.33
C ILE A 307 -3.04 13.55 1.82
N GLN A 308 -2.25 12.80 1.10
CA GLN A 308 -2.38 11.35 0.95
C GLN A 308 -1.22 10.72 1.70
N TYR A 309 -1.38 9.48 2.16
CA TYR A 309 -0.33 8.79 2.91
C TYR A 309 -0.31 7.29 2.65
N SER A 310 0.81 6.66 2.92
CA SER A 310 0.96 5.22 3.07
C SER A 310 1.48 4.90 4.47
N VAL A 311 1.24 3.66 4.89
CA VAL A 311 1.67 3.17 6.21
C VAL A 311 2.67 2.04 6.05
N ASN A 312 3.57 1.94 7.03
CA ASN A 312 4.46 0.81 7.20
C ASN A 312 3.75 -0.37 7.88
N ALA A 313 4.48 -1.41 8.16
CA ALA A 313 3.98 -2.63 8.78
C ALA A 313 3.54 -2.49 10.26
N ARG A 314 3.78 -1.33 10.88
CA ARG A 314 3.29 -0.98 12.22
C ARG A 314 2.03 -0.12 12.20
N ASP A 315 1.39 0.06 11.04
CA ASP A 315 0.30 1.03 10.80
C ASP A 315 0.72 2.49 11.07
N GLU A 316 2.02 2.80 10.97
CA GLU A 316 2.54 4.15 11.07
C GLU A 316 2.73 4.74 9.68
N VAL A 317 2.37 5.99 9.52
CA VAL A 317 2.58 6.71 8.26
C VAL A 317 4.08 6.92 8.06
N ASP A 318 4.63 6.30 7.04
CA ASP A 318 6.03 6.39 6.61
C ASP A 318 6.21 7.28 5.38
N SER A 319 5.13 7.58 4.67
CA SER A 319 5.17 8.40 3.47
C SER A 319 3.95 9.31 3.39
N ILE A 320 4.19 10.59 3.10
CA ILE A 320 3.18 11.62 2.93
C ILE A 320 3.35 12.27 1.55
N ARG A 321 2.25 12.37 0.81
CA ARG A 321 2.13 13.24 -0.37
C ARG A 321 1.28 14.44 -0.03
N ILE A 322 1.88 15.63 -0.07
CA ILE A 322 1.17 16.89 0.14
C ILE A 322 0.35 17.21 -1.11
N ILE A 323 -0.95 17.32 -0.92
CA ILE A 323 -1.92 17.72 -1.95
C ILE A 323 -2.22 19.21 -1.84
N TYR A 324 -2.21 19.76 -0.62
CA TYR A 324 -2.47 21.15 -0.32
C TYR A 324 -1.66 21.59 0.90
N ASP A 325 -0.91 22.65 0.72
CA ASP A 325 -0.17 23.33 1.78
C ASP A 325 -0.80 24.71 2.03
N PRO A 326 -1.43 24.95 3.18
CA PRO A 326 -2.06 26.24 3.47
C PRO A 326 -1.06 27.38 3.64
N ASN A 327 0.23 27.09 3.80
CA ASN A 327 1.28 28.09 4.00
C ASN A 327 2.01 28.46 2.70
N ASP A 328 1.72 27.77 1.61
CA ASP A 328 2.33 28.02 0.31
C ASP A 328 1.42 28.97 -0.50
N GLU A 329 1.74 30.25 -0.51
CA GLU A 329 0.98 31.28 -1.25
C GLU A 329 1.05 31.04 -2.77
N ASP A 330 2.15 30.46 -3.26
CA ASP A 330 2.36 30.16 -4.69
C ASP A 330 1.60 28.92 -5.11
N PHE A 331 1.20 28.06 -4.17
CA PHE A 331 0.41 26.83 -4.46
C PHE A 331 -0.88 27.13 -5.22
N TYR A 332 -1.42 28.33 -5.05
CA TYR A 332 -2.70 28.73 -5.65
C TYR A 332 -2.56 29.58 -6.90
N ALA A 333 -1.43 30.27 -7.08
CA ALA A 333 -1.38 31.41 -7.98
C ALA A 333 -1.13 31.02 -9.45
N ASP A 334 -0.23 30.06 -9.72
CA ASP A 334 0.33 30.01 -11.07
C ASP A 334 0.21 28.66 -11.81
N ALA A 335 -0.19 27.59 -11.16
CA ALA A 335 0.22 26.31 -11.68
C ALA A 335 -0.91 25.35 -12.10
N PHE A 336 -2.12 25.53 -11.64
CA PHE A 336 -3.08 24.45 -11.75
C PHE A 336 -4.16 24.75 -12.78
N SER A 337 -4.08 24.06 -13.90
CA SER A 337 -5.24 23.91 -14.80
C SER A 337 -6.31 23.10 -14.04
N ALA A 338 -7.57 23.30 -14.41
CA ALA A 338 -8.71 22.70 -13.71
C ALA A 338 -8.76 21.15 -13.77
N ASP A 339 -7.86 20.52 -14.53
CA ASP A 339 -7.89 19.09 -14.79
C ASP A 339 -6.45 18.60 -15.02
N ILE A 340 -5.80 18.10 -13.97
CA ILE A 340 -4.40 17.67 -14.03
C ILE A 340 -4.29 16.22 -13.56
N GLY A 341 -3.81 15.35 -14.44
CA GLY A 341 -3.48 13.97 -14.14
C GLY A 341 -2.07 13.82 -13.58
N LYS A 342 -1.87 12.87 -12.69
CA LYS A 342 -0.53 12.40 -12.36
C LYS A 342 0.03 11.64 -13.56
N GLU A 343 1.31 11.80 -13.84
CA GLU A 343 1.97 11.12 -14.97
C GLU A 343 1.86 9.60 -14.85
N ASN A 344 1.39 8.95 -15.94
CA ASN A 344 1.22 7.49 -16.03
C ASN A 344 0.29 6.87 -14.95
N SER A 345 -0.79 7.55 -14.60
CA SER A 345 -1.63 7.23 -13.46
C SER A 345 -3.10 7.46 -13.76
N ASP A 346 -3.98 6.73 -13.07
CA ASP A 346 -5.43 6.95 -13.08
C ASP A 346 -5.86 8.04 -12.08
N LEU A 347 -4.90 8.64 -11.35
CA LEU A 347 -5.15 9.72 -10.41
C LEU A 347 -5.23 11.06 -11.14
N VAL A 348 -6.37 11.74 -10.98
CA VAL A 348 -6.57 13.12 -11.42
C VAL A 348 -6.89 13.98 -10.21
N ILE A 349 -6.14 15.08 -10.05
CA ILE A 349 -6.39 16.08 -9.01
C ILE A 349 -6.75 17.39 -9.71
N SER A 350 -7.96 17.88 -9.50
CA SER A 350 -8.41 19.15 -10.03
C SER A 350 -8.46 20.20 -8.93
N TYR A 351 -7.91 21.37 -9.21
CA TYR A 351 -7.96 22.53 -8.32
C TYR A 351 -8.67 23.67 -9.03
N GLY A 352 -9.50 24.38 -8.33
CA GLY A 352 -10.07 25.56 -8.94
C GLY A 352 -11.20 26.20 -8.16
N ARG A 353 -11.67 27.31 -8.71
CA ARG A 353 -12.80 28.05 -8.19
C ARG A 353 -14.11 27.47 -8.75
N VAL A 354 -15.10 27.29 -7.90
CA VAL A 354 -16.41 26.82 -8.33
C VAL A 354 -17.17 27.95 -9.02
N THR A 355 -17.53 27.75 -10.29
CA THR A 355 -18.26 28.73 -11.12
C THR A 355 -19.75 28.40 -11.27
N ASP A 356 -20.12 27.13 -11.13
CA ASP A 356 -21.52 26.68 -11.13
C ASP A 356 -21.70 25.44 -10.25
N LYS A 357 -22.88 25.32 -9.69
CA LYS A 357 -23.28 24.19 -8.84
C LYS A 357 -24.68 23.73 -9.22
N ARG A 358 -24.80 22.51 -9.66
CA ARG A 358 -26.07 21.85 -9.98
C ARG A 358 -26.17 20.53 -9.23
N SER A 359 -27.35 19.93 -9.23
CA SER A 359 -27.55 18.63 -8.57
C SER A 359 -26.52 17.60 -9.04
N GLY A 360 -25.62 17.20 -8.13
CA GLY A 360 -24.60 16.18 -8.41
C GLY A 360 -23.44 16.60 -9.33
N ARG A 361 -23.29 17.90 -9.67
CA ARG A 361 -22.21 18.41 -10.52
C ARG A 361 -21.67 19.74 -10.01
N LEU A 362 -20.34 19.91 -10.18
CA LEU A 362 -19.65 21.19 -9.97
C LEU A 362 -18.95 21.58 -11.26
N SER A 363 -19.03 22.86 -11.63
CA SER A 363 -18.18 23.44 -12.65
C SER A 363 -17.03 24.19 -11.97
N ILE A 364 -15.81 23.91 -12.41
CA ILE A 364 -14.58 24.39 -11.81
C ILE A 364 -13.80 25.13 -12.89
N SER A 365 -13.38 26.36 -12.62
CA SER A 365 -12.42 27.12 -13.45
C SER A 365 -11.05 27.11 -12.77
N THR A 366 -10.02 27.49 -13.55
CA THR A 366 -8.71 27.83 -13.00
C THR A 366 -8.83 28.95 -11.97
N MET A 367 -7.82 29.11 -11.11
CA MET A 367 -7.84 30.09 -10.02
C MET A 367 -7.94 31.54 -10.49
N ASP A 368 -7.37 31.87 -11.65
CA ASP A 368 -7.45 33.17 -12.30
C ASP A 368 -8.81 33.46 -12.95
N GLY A 369 -9.64 32.43 -13.12
CA GLY A 369 -10.97 32.52 -13.74
C GLY A 369 -10.95 32.69 -15.26
N GLU A 370 -9.79 32.68 -15.91
CA GLU A 370 -9.65 33.01 -17.33
C GLU A 370 -9.72 31.81 -18.28
N SER A 371 -9.61 30.57 -17.78
CA SER A 371 -9.58 29.39 -18.65
C SER A 371 -10.32 28.18 -18.12
N GLU A 372 -10.68 27.32 -19.00
CA GLU A 372 -11.33 26.01 -18.95
C GLU A 372 -12.26 25.72 -17.75
N VAL A 373 -13.54 25.70 -18.00
CA VAL A 373 -14.56 25.19 -17.08
C VAL A 373 -14.64 23.68 -17.22
N THR A 374 -14.14 22.95 -16.24
CA THR A 374 -14.33 21.50 -16.15
C THR A 374 -15.58 21.20 -15.31
N SER A 375 -16.44 20.32 -15.80
CA SER A 375 -17.65 19.90 -15.09
C SER A 375 -17.49 18.49 -14.56
N VAL A 376 -17.37 18.37 -13.23
CA VAL A 376 -17.16 17.09 -12.55
C VAL A 376 -18.46 16.55 -11.96
N ASN A 377 -18.69 15.23 -12.09
CA ASN A 377 -19.79 14.55 -11.43
C ASN A 377 -19.37 14.17 -10.01
N VAL A 378 -20.00 14.77 -9.03
CA VAL A 378 -19.63 14.61 -7.61
C VAL A 378 -20.57 13.66 -6.84
N SER A 379 -21.43 12.93 -7.57
CA SER A 379 -22.33 11.95 -6.96
C SER A 379 -21.55 10.83 -6.31
N GLY A 380 -21.75 10.63 -5.01
CA GLY A 380 -21.03 9.60 -4.23
C GLY A 380 -19.69 10.05 -3.62
N ALA A 381 -19.18 11.21 -4.02
CA ALA A 381 -17.94 11.76 -3.45
C ALA A 381 -18.09 12.08 -1.96
N LYS A 382 -16.99 11.98 -1.22
CA LYS A 382 -16.89 12.40 0.17
C LYS A 382 -16.42 13.85 0.24
N PHE A 383 -17.09 14.65 1.04
CA PHE A 383 -16.81 16.06 1.17
C PHE A 383 -16.20 16.37 2.54
N THR A 384 -15.09 17.12 2.52
CA THR A 384 -14.49 17.73 3.70
C THR A 384 -14.37 19.24 3.45
N GLN A 385 -14.48 20.05 4.49
CA GLN A 385 -14.33 21.50 4.38
C GLN A 385 -13.19 21.99 5.27
N ILE A 386 -12.39 22.90 4.72
CA ILE A 386 -11.52 23.82 5.47
C ILE A 386 -12.17 25.21 5.34
N ASN A 387 -12.56 25.83 6.46
CA ASN A 387 -13.22 27.12 6.43
C ASN A 387 -12.50 28.11 7.34
N TYR A 388 -11.79 29.04 6.73
CA TYR A 388 -10.99 30.05 7.43
C TYR A 388 -11.83 31.15 8.11
N ASP A 389 -13.13 31.27 7.78
CA ASP A 389 -14.05 32.15 8.49
C ASP A 389 -14.37 31.65 9.91
N TYR A 390 -14.01 30.41 10.24
CA TYR A 390 -14.26 29.82 11.55
C TYR A 390 -13.04 29.88 12.47
N ALA A 391 -13.31 29.71 13.76
CA ALA A 391 -12.24 29.56 14.75
C ALA A 391 -11.33 28.38 14.40
N PRO A 392 -10.01 28.44 14.65
CA PRO A 392 -9.05 27.40 14.25
C PRO A 392 -9.39 25.97 14.64
N SER A 393 -10.08 25.76 15.77
CA SER A 393 -10.52 24.43 16.21
C SER A 393 -11.69 23.86 15.42
N SER A 394 -12.39 24.68 14.63
CA SER A 394 -13.62 24.32 13.89
C SER A 394 -13.47 24.45 12.37
N ARG A 395 -12.29 24.78 11.87
CA ARG A 395 -12.05 24.99 10.44
C ARG A 395 -12.23 23.72 9.62
N VAL A 396 -11.68 22.61 10.11
CA VAL A 396 -11.76 21.31 9.43
C VAL A 396 -12.97 20.54 9.92
N ARG A 397 -13.90 20.23 8.99
CA ARG A 397 -15.14 19.50 9.30
C ARG A 397 -15.66 18.70 8.09
N THR A 398 -16.55 17.77 8.35
CA THR A 398 -17.32 17.10 7.28
C THR A 398 -18.21 18.11 6.58
N ALA A 399 -18.42 17.89 5.30
CA ALA A 399 -19.18 18.79 4.43
C ALA A 399 -20.07 18.04 3.43
N SER A 400 -20.76 18.82 2.64
CA SER A 400 -21.59 18.34 1.54
C SER A 400 -21.53 19.33 0.37
N ILE A 401 -22.12 18.99 -0.75
CA ILE A 401 -22.24 19.90 -1.89
C ILE A 401 -22.94 21.23 -1.51
N ASN A 402 -23.77 21.24 -0.46
CA ASN A 402 -24.46 22.45 0.00
C ASN A 402 -23.51 23.48 0.61
N ASP A 403 -22.36 23.05 1.13
CA ASP A 403 -21.35 23.93 1.72
C ASP A 403 -20.49 24.65 0.66
N VAL A 404 -20.59 24.23 -0.60
CA VAL A 404 -19.95 24.88 -1.75
C VAL A 404 -20.66 26.19 -2.07
N LYS A 405 -19.90 27.28 -2.09
CA LYS A 405 -20.34 28.63 -2.47
C LYS A 405 -19.83 28.95 -3.87
N VAL A 406 -20.74 29.18 -4.81
CA VAL A 406 -20.37 29.59 -6.18
C VAL A 406 -19.60 30.90 -6.12
N ASP A 407 -18.57 31.03 -6.96
CA ASP A 407 -17.64 32.16 -7.10
C ASP A 407 -16.74 32.46 -5.85
N SER A 408 -16.93 31.69 -4.78
CA SER A 408 -16.18 31.91 -3.53
C SER A 408 -15.42 30.70 -3.03
N SER A 409 -15.95 29.47 -3.25
CA SER A 409 -15.25 28.25 -2.83
C SER A 409 -14.18 27.85 -3.82
N ILE A 410 -13.03 27.49 -3.29
CA ILE A 410 -12.01 26.72 -3.98
C ILE A 410 -12.26 25.25 -3.66
N VAL A 411 -12.09 24.37 -4.62
CA VAL A 411 -12.21 22.94 -4.41
C VAL A 411 -10.98 22.22 -4.89
N ILE A 412 -10.64 21.16 -4.15
CA ILE A 412 -9.66 20.16 -4.53
C ILE A 412 -10.44 18.87 -4.75
N VAL A 413 -10.41 18.35 -5.96
CA VAL A 413 -11.17 17.17 -6.37
C VAL A 413 -10.20 16.06 -6.66
N ARG A 414 -10.37 14.90 -6.05
CA ARG A 414 -9.68 13.68 -6.38
C ARG A 414 -10.58 12.76 -7.20
N GLU A 415 -10.15 12.48 -8.41
CA GLU A 415 -10.69 11.42 -9.24
C GLU A 415 -9.69 10.27 -9.31
N TYR A 416 -10.19 9.06 -9.18
CA TYR A 416 -9.41 7.85 -9.30
C TYR A 416 -10.28 6.78 -9.95
N ASP A 417 -9.70 6.05 -10.92
CA ASP A 417 -10.43 5.03 -11.70
C ASP A 417 -11.72 5.60 -12.33
N GLY A 418 -11.61 6.79 -12.95
CA GLY A 418 -12.70 7.46 -13.66
C GLY A 418 -13.88 7.94 -12.78
N ALA A 419 -13.71 7.99 -11.45
CA ALA A 419 -14.74 8.42 -10.53
C ALA A 419 -14.22 9.41 -9.48
N VAL A 420 -15.00 10.48 -9.22
CA VAL A 420 -14.69 11.41 -8.13
C VAL A 420 -14.90 10.71 -6.80
N LYS A 421 -13.85 10.63 -6.00
CA LYS A 421 -13.85 9.99 -4.68
C LYS A 421 -13.94 11.00 -3.55
N ASP A 422 -13.08 12.03 -3.56
CA ASP A 422 -12.96 13.02 -2.49
C ASP A 422 -13.03 14.44 -3.03
N ILE A 423 -13.59 15.32 -2.22
CA ILE A 423 -13.65 16.76 -2.47
C ILE A 423 -13.33 17.50 -1.18
N VAL A 424 -12.32 18.36 -1.24
CA VAL A 424 -12.04 19.31 -0.17
C VAL A 424 -12.51 20.69 -0.61
N ILE A 425 -13.39 21.30 0.18
CA ILE A 425 -13.91 22.64 -0.02
C ILE A 425 -13.10 23.60 0.85
N ILE A 426 -12.52 24.62 0.24
CA ILE A 426 -11.80 25.68 0.95
C ILE A 426 -12.63 26.94 0.85
N ASN A 427 -13.06 27.48 1.99
CA ASN A 427 -13.85 28.69 2.12
C ASN A 427 -13.13 29.72 3.00
N GLY A 428 -13.36 31.01 2.72
CA GLY A 428 -12.72 32.12 3.43
C GLY A 428 -11.32 32.40 2.92
N GLU A 429 -10.74 33.52 3.35
CA GLU A 429 -9.35 33.88 3.03
C GLU A 429 -8.44 33.27 4.08
N TYR A 430 -7.39 32.61 3.63
CA TYR A 430 -6.30 32.18 4.50
C TYR A 430 -5.51 33.43 4.92
N ASN A 431 -5.74 33.92 6.12
CA ASN A 431 -4.97 34.97 6.73
C ASN A 431 -3.79 34.34 7.51
N GLY A 432 -2.89 33.69 6.78
CA GLY A 432 -1.66 33.11 7.33
C GLY A 432 -0.71 34.21 7.83
N LYS A 433 -0.94 34.68 9.02
CA LYS A 433 0.06 35.37 9.85
C LYS A 433 -0.12 34.96 11.30
#